data_bc7e51fcc9c1229b452097540920eeb0
#
_entry.id   bc7e51fcc9c1229b452097540920eeb0
#
_cell.length_a   1.000
_cell.length_b   1.000
_cell.length_c   1.000
_cell.angle_alpha   90.00
_cell.angle_beta   90.00
_cell.angle_gamma   90.00
#
_symmetry.space_group_name_H-M   'P 1'
#
loop_
_entity.id
_entity.type
_entity.pdbx_description
1 polymer ?
#
loop_
_entity_poly.entity_id
_entity_poly.type
_entity_poly.pdbx_seq_one_letter_code
_entity_poly.pdbx_strand_id
1 'polypeptide(L)'
;GGSVNFGGMAIAGKTGTTSDNKDVWFSGFTPYYTATTWTGYDNNVSLSSSAERNLSKTLWRAVMSRIHENLPEKTFPMASGIVTAQVCSKSGRLPIAGVCDGCVVTEYFAEGTVPTETCDVHYSSNICAYTGLTASEECPFKQSSIVERIPDRLQDSGIANGGQSTSIPTLDENGLPVDDGTTGTETTDPTQMCPHNSAFFAAPNAQEVIEEQRQQLLLMQAQQAQQAAAAAAAGGQ
;
A
#
# COMPACT_ATOMS: atom_id res chain seq x y z
N GLY A 1 -6.87 12.06 11.23
CA GLY A 1 -7.13 13.50 11.25
C GLY A 1 -8.60 13.88 11.40
N GLY A 2 -9.55 13.05 10.96
CA GLY A 2 -10.98 13.42 10.88
C GLY A 2 -11.67 13.85 12.20
N SER A 3 -11.14 13.47 13.35
CA SER A 3 -11.72 13.81 14.66
C SER A 3 -11.69 15.31 15.01
N VAL A 4 -10.91 16.12 14.30
CA VAL A 4 -10.82 17.58 14.51
C VAL A 4 -11.65 18.39 13.52
N ASN A 5 -12.27 17.77 12.54
CA ASN A 5 -13.06 18.46 11.52
C ASN A 5 -14.32 19.06 12.10
N PHE A 6 -14.67 20.25 11.61
CA PHE A 6 -15.93 20.95 11.92
C PHE A 6 -16.35 21.79 10.70
N GLY A 7 -17.66 21.79 10.41
CA GLY A 7 -18.19 22.47 9.23
C GLY A 7 -17.47 22.06 7.94
N GLY A 8 -17.51 22.91 6.93
CA GLY A 8 -16.75 22.78 5.66
C GLY A 8 -15.39 23.49 5.69
N MET A 9 -14.90 23.87 6.87
CA MET A 9 -13.63 24.58 7.03
C MET A 9 -12.44 23.69 6.71
N ALA A 10 -11.51 24.15 5.86
CA ALA A 10 -10.26 23.46 5.64
C ALA A 10 -9.38 23.50 6.89
N ILE A 11 -8.89 22.35 7.31
CA ILE A 11 -8.08 22.17 8.52
C ILE A 11 -6.82 21.39 8.17
N ALA A 12 -5.67 21.89 8.61
CA ALA A 12 -4.42 21.15 8.62
C ALA A 12 -3.85 21.12 10.05
N GLY A 13 -3.17 20.03 10.41
CA GLY A 13 -2.60 19.93 11.74
C GLY A 13 -1.80 18.66 11.95
N LYS A 14 -1.03 18.65 13.03
CA LYS A 14 -0.16 17.56 13.44
C LYS A 14 -0.24 17.33 14.93
N THR A 15 -0.26 16.06 15.33
CA THR A 15 -0.11 15.64 16.72
C THR A 15 1.37 15.55 17.09
N GLY A 16 1.67 15.84 18.35
CA GLY A 16 2.95 15.51 19.00
C GLY A 16 2.66 14.61 20.21
N THR A 17 3.40 13.54 20.35
CA THR A 17 3.26 12.63 21.49
C THR A 17 4.65 12.25 21.96
N THR A 18 4.93 12.45 23.27
CA THR A 18 6.20 12.03 23.87
C THR A 18 6.22 10.52 24.08
N SER A 19 7.42 9.97 24.29
CA SER A 19 7.59 8.59 24.73
C SER A 19 6.73 8.33 25.99
N ASP A 20 6.16 7.13 26.10
CA ASP A 20 5.26 6.73 27.19
C ASP A 20 3.95 7.54 27.28
N ASN A 21 3.59 8.31 26.26
CA ASN A 21 2.38 9.13 26.20
C ASN A 21 2.20 10.09 27.40
N LYS A 22 3.28 10.71 27.88
CA LYS A 22 3.22 11.65 29.02
C LYS A 22 2.67 13.02 28.62
N ASP A 23 2.98 13.44 27.40
CA ASP A 23 2.49 14.70 26.81
C ASP A 23 1.87 14.44 25.47
N VAL A 24 0.72 15.01 25.21
CA VAL A 24 0.04 14.99 23.92
C VAL A 24 -0.27 16.41 23.48
N TRP A 25 0.22 16.74 22.30
CA TRP A 25 0.05 18.00 21.64
C TRP A 25 -0.85 17.86 20.41
N PHE A 26 -1.58 18.89 20.10
CA PHE A 26 -2.14 19.07 18.77
C PHE A 26 -1.97 20.53 18.35
N SER A 27 -1.22 20.73 17.27
CA SER A 27 -1.08 22.03 16.60
C SER A 27 -1.84 21.96 15.27
N GLY A 28 -2.80 22.86 15.10
CA GLY A 28 -3.60 22.89 13.89
C GLY A 28 -3.95 24.32 13.48
N PHE A 29 -4.32 24.49 12.22
CA PHE A 29 -4.71 25.77 11.68
C PHE A 29 -5.82 25.65 10.62
N THR A 30 -6.52 26.73 10.44
CA THR A 30 -7.48 26.98 9.39
C THR A 30 -6.98 28.14 8.53
N PRO A 31 -7.66 28.51 7.44
CA PRO A 31 -7.34 29.77 6.73
C PRO A 31 -7.53 31.05 7.55
N TYR A 32 -8.02 30.98 8.79
CA TYR A 32 -8.25 32.12 9.67
C TYR A 32 -7.36 32.14 10.89
N TYR A 33 -7.20 31.01 11.60
CA TYR A 33 -6.53 30.94 12.89
C TYR A 33 -5.63 29.74 13.02
N THR A 34 -4.59 29.90 13.83
CA THR A 34 -3.72 28.82 14.28
C THR A 34 -3.87 28.68 15.80
N ALA A 35 -3.97 27.44 16.27
CA ALA A 35 -4.00 27.13 17.69
C ALA A 35 -3.21 25.86 18.00
N THR A 36 -2.63 25.84 19.20
CA THR A 36 -1.94 24.67 19.76
C THR A 36 -2.52 24.34 21.11
N THR A 37 -2.78 23.09 21.36
CA THR A 37 -3.26 22.56 22.64
C THR A 37 -2.32 21.48 23.16
N TRP A 38 -2.20 21.45 24.47
CA TRP A 38 -1.40 20.48 25.19
C TRP A 38 -2.24 19.77 26.25
N THR A 39 -1.92 18.52 26.50
CA THR A 39 -2.49 17.71 27.58
C THR A 39 -1.39 16.89 28.22
N GLY A 40 -1.29 16.93 29.52
CA GLY A 40 -0.33 16.20 30.32
C GLY A 40 -0.63 16.37 31.81
N TYR A 41 0.06 15.62 32.65
CA TYR A 41 0.02 15.74 34.10
C TYR A 41 1.24 16.46 34.63
N ASP A 42 1.07 17.34 35.62
CA ASP A 42 2.18 18.10 36.24
C ASP A 42 3.25 17.20 36.85
N ASN A 43 2.89 16.02 37.31
CA ASN A 43 3.79 15.02 37.88
C ASN A 43 4.37 14.06 36.84
N ASN A 44 4.26 14.36 35.56
CA ASN A 44 4.84 13.62 34.43
C ASN A 44 4.41 12.13 34.35
N VAL A 45 3.16 11.85 34.72
CA VAL A 45 2.57 10.50 34.61
C VAL A 45 2.01 10.28 33.21
N SER A 46 2.05 9.03 32.74
CA SER A 46 1.53 8.65 31.42
C SER A 46 0.00 8.82 31.34
N LEU A 47 -0.46 9.34 30.21
CA LEU A 47 -1.88 9.38 29.82
C LEU A 47 -2.33 7.96 29.45
N SER A 48 -3.03 7.29 30.34
CA SER A 48 -3.31 5.85 30.25
C SER A 48 -4.46 5.52 29.33
N SER A 49 -5.49 6.36 29.29
CA SER A 49 -6.72 6.13 28.51
C SER A 49 -6.64 6.74 27.11
N SER A 50 -7.42 6.17 26.18
CA SER A 50 -7.59 6.75 24.84
C SER A 50 -8.24 8.14 24.90
N ALA A 51 -9.14 8.39 25.88
CA ALA A 51 -9.77 9.68 26.06
C ALA A 51 -8.75 10.76 26.43
N GLU A 52 -7.84 10.47 27.38
CA GLU A 52 -6.77 11.39 27.77
C GLU A 52 -5.84 11.71 26.62
N ARG A 53 -5.42 10.69 25.85
CA ARG A 53 -4.53 10.86 24.67
C ARG A 53 -5.19 11.62 23.52
N ASN A 54 -6.52 11.73 23.49
CA ASN A 54 -7.25 12.49 22.49
C ASN A 54 -7.73 13.87 22.98
N LEU A 55 -7.51 14.19 24.25
CA LEU A 55 -8.06 15.41 24.87
C LEU A 55 -7.53 16.68 24.19
N SER A 56 -6.27 16.73 23.80
CA SER A 56 -5.70 17.88 23.07
C SER A 56 -6.45 18.14 21.76
N LYS A 57 -6.77 17.11 20.98
CA LYS A 57 -7.58 17.25 19.74
C LYS A 57 -9.02 17.67 20.04
N THR A 58 -9.60 17.11 21.09
CA THR A 58 -10.97 17.44 21.51
C THR A 58 -11.07 18.91 21.95
N LEU A 59 -10.14 19.37 22.77
CA LEU A 59 -10.07 20.76 23.20
C LEU A 59 -9.83 21.70 22.02
N TRP A 60 -8.88 21.40 21.16
CA TRP A 60 -8.59 22.19 19.97
C TRP A 60 -9.85 22.33 19.10
N ARG A 61 -10.54 21.23 18.82
CA ARG A 61 -11.77 21.24 18.03
C ARG A 61 -12.85 22.06 18.71
N ALA A 62 -13.06 21.92 20.01
CA ALA A 62 -14.09 22.65 20.77
C ALA A 62 -13.86 24.16 20.70
N VAL A 63 -12.63 24.62 20.90
CA VAL A 63 -12.28 26.03 20.80
C VAL A 63 -12.41 26.55 19.38
N MET A 64 -11.81 25.86 18.44
CA MET A 64 -11.76 26.30 17.04
C MET A 64 -13.14 26.31 16.40
N SER A 65 -13.96 25.29 16.62
CA SER A 65 -15.33 25.30 16.08
C SER A 65 -16.13 26.50 16.57
N ARG A 66 -15.98 26.87 17.85
CA ARG A 66 -16.71 27.98 18.46
C ARG A 66 -16.28 29.35 17.92
N ILE A 67 -14.98 29.58 17.75
CA ILE A 67 -14.50 30.85 17.20
C ILE A 67 -14.76 30.99 15.70
N HIS A 68 -15.14 29.90 15.03
CA HIS A 68 -15.49 29.90 13.60
C HIS A 68 -17.02 29.95 13.32
N GLU A 69 -17.87 29.91 14.34
CA GLU A 69 -19.34 29.81 14.16
C GLU A 69 -19.94 30.85 13.18
N ASN A 70 -19.33 32.05 13.10
CA ASN A 70 -19.79 33.11 12.22
C ASN A 70 -18.83 33.43 11.07
N LEU A 71 -17.86 32.58 10.83
CA LEU A 71 -16.92 32.77 9.74
C LEU A 71 -17.34 31.96 8.50
N PRO A 72 -17.27 32.54 7.30
CA PRO A 72 -17.52 31.79 6.07
C PRO A 72 -16.56 30.59 5.92
N GLU A 73 -17.09 29.51 5.37
CA GLU A 73 -16.22 28.37 4.96
C GLU A 73 -15.14 28.84 4.00
N LYS A 74 -13.93 28.37 4.23
CA LYS A 74 -12.76 28.77 3.46
C LYS A 74 -11.80 27.60 3.29
N THR A 75 -11.23 27.51 2.11
CA THR A 75 -10.16 26.56 1.77
C THR A 75 -8.81 27.24 1.76
N PHE A 76 -7.72 26.47 1.91
CA PHE A 76 -6.39 27.00 1.71
C PHE A 76 -6.20 27.35 0.23
N PRO A 77 -5.69 28.54 -0.09
CA PRO A 77 -5.38 28.90 -1.47
C PRO A 77 -4.21 28.04 -1.97
N MET A 78 -4.32 27.59 -3.20
CA MET A 78 -3.18 26.99 -3.88
C MET A 78 -2.15 28.08 -4.18
N ALA A 79 -0.88 27.82 -3.91
CA ALA A 79 0.20 28.73 -4.29
C ALA A 79 0.30 28.84 -5.81
N SER A 80 0.71 30.03 -6.30
CA SER A 80 1.03 30.23 -7.72
C SER A 80 2.22 29.35 -8.13
N GLY A 81 2.22 28.86 -9.37
CA GLY A 81 3.28 27.98 -9.88
C GLY A 81 3.17 26.53 -9.39
N ILE A 82 2.02 26.13 -8.82
CA ILE A 82 1.70 24.73 -8.54
C ILE A 82 0.76 24.21 -9.62
N VAL A 83 1.12 23.05 -10.17
CA VAL A 83 0.34 22.29 -11.16
C VAL A 83 0.03 20.90 -10.59
N THR A 84 -1.01 20.26 -11.12
CA THR A 84 -1.35 18.90 -10.77
C THR A 84 -1.02 17.94 -11.91
N ALA A 85 -0.57 16.73 -11.56
CA ALA A 85 -0.35 15.67 -12.52
C ALA A 85 -0.75 14.32 -11.92
N GLN A 86 -1.15 13.40 -12.78
CA GLN A 86 -1.35 12.00 -12.38
C GLN A 86 -0.01 11.28 -12.38
N VAL A 87 0.26 10.57 -11.30
CA VAL A 87 1.46 9.75 -11.13
C VAL A 87 1.12 8.40 -10.52
N CYS A 88 1.99 7.44 -10.74
CA CYS A 88 1.93 6.17 -10.03
C CYS A 88 2.40 6.38 -8.58
N SER A 89 1.56 6.07 -7.59
CA SER A 89 1.85 6.25 -6.16
C SER A 89 3.04 5.43 -5.66
N LYS A 90 3.43 4.37 -6.36
CA LYS A 90 4.58 3.52 -6.03
C LYS A 90 5.89 4.09 -6.56
N SER A 91 5.89 4.57 -7.81
CA SER A 91 7.11 5.06 -8.47
C SER A 91 7.31 6.57 -8.38
N GLY A 92 6.24 7.33 -8.16
CA GLY A 92 6.23 8.79 -8.29
C GLY A 92 6.36 9.30 -9.73
N ARG A 93 6.36 8.41 -10.74
CA ARG A 93 6.50 8.71 -12.16
C ARG A 93 5.17 8.64 -12.89
N LEU A 94 5.14 9.00 -14.18
CA LEU A 94 3.94 8.95 -15.01
C LEU A 94 3.37 7.52 -15.05
N PRO A 95 2.06 7.33 -14.87
CA PRO A 95 1.48 5.99 -14.86
C PRO A 95 1.46 5.40 -16.27
N ILE A 96 1.59 4.08 -16.35
CA ILE A 96 1.41 3.32 -17.59
C ILE A 96 -0.03 2.77 -17.57
N ALA A 97 -0.83 3.14 -18.56
CA ALA A 97 -2.22 2.69 -18.69
C ALA A 97 -2.28 1.15 -18.79
N GLY A 98 -3.21 0.53 -18.09
CA GLY A 98 -3.37 -0.93 -18.02
C GLY A 98 -2.33 -1.64 -17.15
N VAL A 99 -1.31 -0.92 -16.64
CA VAL A 99 -0.23 -1.48 -15.81
C VAL A 99 -0.24 -0.87 -14.42
N CYS A 100 -0.47 0.45 -14.31
CA CYS A 100 -0.54 1.14 -13.03
C CYS A 100 -1.97 1.34 -12.52
N ASP A 101 -2.96 0.66 -13.11
CA ASP A 101 -4.35 0.80 -12.73
C ASP A 101 -4.53 0.45 -11.23
N GLY A 102 -5.23 1.31 -10.51
CA GLY A 102 -5.35 1.18 -9.04
C GLY A 102 -4.22 1.81 -8.22
N CYS A 103 -3.12 2.23 -8.86
CA CYS A 103 -2.00 2.93 -8.22
C CYS A 103 -1.84 4.38 -8.70
N VAL A 104 -2.80 4.91 -9.47
CA VAL A 104 -2.76 6.28 -10.00
C VAL A 104 -3.31 7.24 -8.97
N VAL A 105 -2.53 8.27 -8.66
CA VAL A 105 -2.93 9.36 -7.76
C VAL A 105 -2.66 10.70 -8.44
N THR A 106 -3.43 11.73 -8.04
CA THR A 106 -3.16 13.10 -8.44
C THR A 106 -2.28 13.76 -7.40
N GLU A 107 -1.13 14.27 -7.81
CA GLU A 107 -0.16 14.95 -6.94
C GLU A 107 0.09 16.37 -7.40
N TYR A 108 0.66 17.16 -6.49
CA TYR A 108 0.97 18.57 -6.70
C TYR A 108 2.48 18.75 -6.95
N PHE A 109 2.80 19.51 -7.98
CA PHE A 109 4.18 19.77 -8.40
C PHE A 109 4.41 21.28 -8.57
N ALA A 110 5.62 21.73 -8.30
CA ALA A 110 6.03 23.04 -8.81
C ALA A 110 6.05 22.97 -10.34
N GLU A 111 5.67 24.06 -11.00
CA GLU A 111 5.72 24.15 -12.46
C GLU A 111 7.13 23.80 -12.98
N GLY A 112 7.19 22.91 -13.97
CA GLY A 112 8.45 22.39 -14.52
C GLY A 112 9.06 21.22 -13.77
N THR A 113 8.47 20.74 -12.66
CA THR A 113 8.98 19.56 -11.90
C THR A 113 8.09 18.31 -12.03
N VAL A 114 7.06 18.38 -12.88
CA VAL A 114 6.25 17.18 -13.19
C VAL A 114 7.15 16.11 -13.78
N PRO A 115 7.08 14.86 -13.31
CA PRO A 115 7.86 13.75 -13.87
C PRO A 115 7.61 13.59 -15.38
N THR A 116 8.65 13.35 -16.13
CA THR A 116 8.58 13.07 -17.58
C THR A 116 8.78 11.61 -17.92
N GLU A 117 9.32 10.84 -16.97
CA GLU A 117 9.58 9.41 -17.14
C GLU A 117 8.36 8.59 -16.69
N THR A 118 8.11 7.48 -17.38
CA THR A 118 7.06 6.52 -17.04
C THR A 118 7.46 5.64 -15.85
N CYS A 119 6.47 5.02 -15.23
CA CYS A 119 6.63 4.10 -14.12
C CYS A 119 7.67 3.02 -14.42
N ASP A 120 8.58 2.79 -13.48
CA ASP A 120 9.63 1.80 -13.52
C ASP A 120 9.47 0.71 -12.44
N VAL A 121 8.39 0.80 -11.66
CA VAL A 121 8.01 -0.18 -10.63
C VAL A 121 7.13 -1.27 -11.23
N HIS A 122 6.08 -0.88 -11.97
CA HIS A 122 5.11 -1.82 -12.54
C HIS A 122 5.48 -2.18 -13.99
N TYR A 123 5.38 -3.45 -14.32
CA TYR A 123 5.53 -3.93 -15.70
C TYR A 123 4.71 -5.19 -15.94
N SER A 124 4.33 -5.44 -17.19
CA SER A 124 3.68 -6.68 -17.58
C SER A 124 4.74 -7.76 -17.78
N SER A 125 4.53 -8.92 -17.17
CA SER A 125 5.39 -10.10 -17.32
C SER A 125 4.56 -11.36 -17.44
N ASN A 126 5.14 -12.40 -18.04
CA ASN A 126 4.57 -13.73 -18.00
C ASN A 126 5.03 -14.43 -16.72
N ILE A 127 4.08 -14.81 -15.90
CA ILE A 127 4.32 -15.60 -14.70
C ILE A 127 3.76 -17.01 -14.87
N CYS A 128 4.33 -17.96 -14.17
CA CYS A 128 3.78 -19.30 -14.03
C CYS A 128 2.62 -19.25 -13.02
N ALA A 129 1.40 -19.53 -13.44
CA ALA A 129 0.22 -19.50 -12.57
C ALA A 129 0.31 -20.50 -11.40
N TYR A 130 1.12 -21.55 -11.54
CA TYR A 130 1.31 -22.56 -10.51
C TYR A 130 2.30 -22.15 -9.42
N THR A 131 3.46 -21.55 -9.81
CA THR A 131 4.51 -21.19 -8.86
C THR A 131 4.55 -19.71 -8.48
N GLY A 132 3.90 -18.84 -9.25
CA GLY A 132 4.03 -17.38 -9.11
C GLY A 132 5.33 -16.79 -9.68
N LEU A 133 6.31 -17.62 -10.04
CA LEU A 133 7.60 -17.20 -10.57
C LEU A 133 7.52 -16.76 -12.02
N THR A 134 8.55 -16.07 -12.53
CA THR A 134 8.65 -15.74 -13.95
C THR A 134 8.57 -17.01 -14.79
N ALA A 135 7.65 -17.04 -15.75
CA ALA A 135 7.44 -18.23 -16.58
C ALA A 135 8.62 -18.45 -17.53
N SER A 136 9.14 -19.67 -17.59
CA SER A 136 10.08 -20.09 -18.63
C SER A 136 9.40 -20.08 -20.01
N GLU A 137 10.17 -20.15 -21.09
CA GLU A 137 9.60 -20.20 -22.44
C GLU A 137 8.69 -21.42 -22.67
N GLU A 138 8.98 -22.51 -22.01
CA GLU A 138 8.28 -23.81 -22.16
C GLU A 138 7.18 -24.01 -21.12
N CYS A 139 7.00 -23.06 -20.18
CA CYS A 139 6.04 -23.20 -19.08
C CYS A 139 4.61 -23.37 -19.58
N PRO A 140 3.91 -24.47 -19.24
CA PRO A 140 2.53 -24.72 -19.66
C PRO A 140 1.48 -23.90 -18.91
N PHE A 141 1.90 -23.25 -17.80
CA PHE A 141 1.03 -22.44 -16.92
C PHE A 141 1.27 -20.95 -17.09
N LYS A 142 1.74 -20.51 -18.28
CA LYS A 142 1.96 -19.08 -18.56
C LYS A 142 0.68 -18.28 -18.46
N GLN A 143 0.75 -17.18 -17.71
CA GLN A 143 -0.26 -16.13 -17.74
C GLN A 143 0.41 -14.76 -17.69
N SER A 144 -0.17 -13.78 -18.39
CA SER A 144 0.26 -12.40 -18.26
C SER A 144 -0.22 -11.84 -16.93
N SER A 145 0.67 -11.18 -16.22
CA SER A 145 0.37 -10.52 -14.95
C SER A 145 1.14 -9.20 -14.83
N ILE A 146 0.58 -8.30 -14.07
CA ILE A 146 1.29 -7.10 -13.66
C ILE A 146 2.13 -7.47 -12.45
N VAL A 147 3.43 -7.19 -12.52
CA VAL A 147 4.38 -7.44 -11.45
C VAL A 147 5.03 -6.13 -11.02
N GLU A 148 5.43 -6.08 -9.76
CA GLU A 148 6.16 -4.95 -9.17
C GLU A 148 7.63 -5.35 -8.97
N ARG A 149 8.54 -4.42 -9.23
CA ARG A 149 9.92 -4.51 -8.78
C ARG A 149 10.32 -3.21 -8.10
N ILE A 150 11.21 -3.27 -7.14
CA ILE A 150 11.77 -2.08 -6.52
C ILE A 150 13.00 -1.67 -7.32
N PRO A 151 12.96 -0.56 -8.08
CA PRO A 151 14.13 -0.07 -8.82
C PRO A 151 15.19 0.45 -7.85
N ASP A 152 16.48 0.36 -8.24
CA ASP A 152 17.62 0.71 -7.39
C ASP A 152 17.51 2.10 -6.78
N ARG A 153 16.97 3.08 -7.52
CA ARG A 153 16.74 4.44 -7.01
C ARG A 153 15.80 4.53 -5.79
N LEU A 154 14.99 3.50 -5.53
CA LEU A 154 14.06 3.44 -4.39
C LEU A 154 14.59 2.57 -3.25
N GLN A 155 15.62 1.76 -3.46
CA GLN A 155 16.16 0.85 -2.45
C GLN A 155 16.75 1.63 -1.25
N ASP A 156 17.46 2.73 -1.50
CA ASP A 156 18.08 3.56 -0.46
C ASP A 156 17.12 4.58 0.19
N SER A 157 15.91 4.73 -0.32
CA SER A 157 14.98 5.78 0.14
C SER A 157 14.20 5.45 1.41
N GLY A 158 14.36 4.25 1.97
CA GLY A 158 13.57 3.75 3.11
C GLY A 158 12.09 3.46 2.76
N ILE A 159 11.68 3.65 1.50
CA ILE A 159 10.32 3.42 1.01
C ILE A 159 10.08 1.92 0.75
N ALA A 160 11.15 1.15 0.60
CA ALA A 160 11.11 -0.28 0.30
C ALA A 160 10.34 -1.14 1.33
N ASN A 161 10.15 -0.65 2.56
CA ASN A 161 9.51 -1.41 3.64
C ASN A 161 7.97 -1.29 3.70
N GLY A 162 7.32 -0.64 2.73
CA GLY A 162 5.86 -0.44 2.69
C GLY A 162 5.10 -1.27 1.65
N GLY A 163 5.78 -2.08 0.85
CA GLY A 163 5.16 -2.95 -0.16
C GLY A 163 4.61 -4.25 0.45
N GLN A 164 3.35 -4.56 0.19
CA GLN A 164 2.84 -5.91 0.45
C GLN A 164 3.62 -6.90 -0.42
N SER A 165 4.42 -7.70 0.24
CA SER A 165 5.07 -8.87 -0.36
C SER A 165 4.01 -9.90 -0.73
N THR A 166 3.93 -10.28 -1.99
CA THR A 166 3.27 -11.52 -2.37
C THR A 166 4.21 -12.66 -1.98
N SER A 167 3.84 -13.43 -0.96
CA SER A 167 4.60 -14.60 -0.52
C SER A 167 4.66 -15.64 -1.66
N ILE A 168 5.87 -16.00 -2.08
CA ILE A 168 6.08 -17.16 -2.93
C ILE A 168 6.10 -18.39 -2.02
N PRO A 169 5.35 -19.44 -2.34
CA PRO A 169 5.49 -20.70 -1.64
C PRO A 169 6.90 -21.28 -1.84
N THR A 170 7.53 -21.70 -0.74
CA THR A 170 8.75 -22.52 -0.81
C THR A 170 8.42 -23.83 -1.50
N LEU A 171 9.23 -24.22 -2.48
CA LEU A 171 9.00 -25.46 -3.22
C LEU A 171 9.90 -26.57 -2.65
N ASP A 172 9.38 -27.79 -2.55
CA ASP A 172 10.15 -28.98 -2.21
C ASP A 172 11.05 -29.46 -3.39
N GLU A 173 11.77 -30.55 -3.18
CA GLU A 173 12.65 -31.15 -4.19
C GLU A 173 11.93 -31.61 -5.47
N ASN A 174 10.59 -31.70 -5.43
CA ASN A 174 9.72 -32.09 -6.55
C ASN A 174 9.03 -30.86 -7.18
N GLY A 175 9.31 -29.64 -6.69
CA GLY A 175 8.69 -28.41 -7.17
C GLY A 175 7.26 -28.18 -6.64
N LEU A 176 6.88 -28.82 -5.52
CA LEU A 176 5.60 -28.65 -4.86
C LEU A 176 5.68 -27.57 -3.77
N PRO A 177 4.64 -26.73 -3.60
CA PRO A 177 4.59 -25.73 -2.53
C PRO A 177 4.61 -26.42 -1.16
N VAL A 178 5.55 -26.04 -0.30
CA VAL A 178 5.64 -26.49 1.09
C VAL A 178 4.95 -25.46 1.97
N ASP A 179 3.97 -25.88 2.76
CA ASP A 179 3.40 -25.07 3.84
C ASP A 179 4.26 -25.23 5.09
N ASP A 180 5.26 -24.38 5.26
CA ASP A 180 6.17 -24.39 6.41
C ASP A 180 5.68 -23.51 7.59
N GLY A 181 4.46 -22.98 7.50
CA GLY A 181 3.86 -22.16 8.55
C GLY A 181 4.58 -20.84 8.83
N THR A 182 5.58 -20.47 8.04
CA THR A 182 6.26 -19.18 8.15
C THR A 182 5.57 -18.16 7.25
N THR A 183 4.85 -17.22 7.83
CA THR A 183 4.36 -16.02 7.14
C THR A 183 5.54 -15.05 6.95
N GLY A 184 6.56 -15.49 6.24
CA GLY A 184 7.71 -14.69 5.85
C GLY A 184 7.40 -13.92 4.57
N THR A 185 7.42 -12.61 4.64
CA THR A 185 7.32 -11.72 3.50
C THR A 185 8.64 -11.72 2.73
N GLU A 186 8.86 -12.71 1.87
CA GLU A 186 9.97 -12.66 0.92
C GLU A 186 9.51 -11.95 -0.36
N THR A 187 10.24 -10.88 -0.72
CA THR A 187 10.07 -10.19 -2.00
C THR A 187 10.48 -11.16 -3.11
N THR A 188 9.54 -11.45 -4.03
CA THR A 188 9.85 -12.25 -5.20
C THR A 188 10.98 -11.62 -5.98
N ASP A 189 12.13 -12.30 -6.07
CA ASP A 189 13.16 -11.93 -7.01
C ASP A 189 12.60 -12.14 -8.43
N PRO A 190 12.34 -11.09 -9.21
CA PRO A 190 11.77 -11.22 -10.55
C PRO A 190 12.72 -11.95 -11.54
N THR A 191 13.94 -12.27 -11.10
CA THR A 191 14.91 -13.04 -11.88
C THR A 191 14.74 -14.54 -11.70
N GLN A 192 14.00 -15.02 -10.69
CA GLN A 192 13.76 -16.44 -10.51
C GLN A 192 12.76 -16.96 -11.55
N MET A 193 13.21 -17.90 -12.35
CA MET A 193 12.38 -18.59 -13.34
C MET A 193 11.69 -19.80 -12.73
N CYS A 194 10.49 -20.11 -13.22
CA CYS A 194 9.79 -21.32 -12.81
C CYS A 194 10.56 -22.59 -13.27
N PRO A 195 10.37 -23.72 -12.58
CA PRO A 195 11.10 -24.96 -12.88
C PRO A 195 10.71 -25.60 -14.23
N HIS A 196 9.64 -25.18 -14.89
CA HIS A 196 9.12 -25.76 -16.13
C HIS A 196 9.96 -25.35 -17.34
N ASN A 197 11.18 -25.86 -17.41
CA ASN A 197 12.15 -25.63 -18.50
C ASN A 197 12.48 -26.95 -19.22
N SER A 198 13.35 -26.89 -20.24
CA SER A 198 13.73 -28.05 -21.01
C SER A 198 14.31 -29.19 -20.18
N ALA A 199 15.04 -28.91 -19.10
CA ALA A 199 15.55 -29.95 -18.18
C ALA A 199 14.42 -30.66 -17.44
N PHE A 200 13.38 -29.91 -16.99
CA PHE A 200 12.18 -30.49 -16.40
C PHE A 200 11.47 -31.43 -17.37
N PHE A 201 11.27 -31.00 -18.64
CA PHE A 201 10.54 -31.77 -19.63
C PHE A 201 11.37 -32.99 -20.16
N ALA A 202 12.64 -33.04 -19.89
CA ALA A 202 13.48 -34.24 -20.17
C ALA A 202 13.26 -35.38 -19.16
N ALA A 203 12.63 -35.13 -18.04
CA ALA A 203 12.33 -36.14 -17.03
C ALA A 203 11.21 -37.10 -17.51
N PRO A 204 11.35 -38.44 -17.27
CA PRO A 204 10.38 -39.44 -17.75
C PRO A 204 8.94 -39.23 -17.25
N ASN A 205 8.79 -38.65 -16.08
CA ASN A 205 7.47 -38.39 -15.39
C ASN A 205 6.97 -36.94 -15.57
N ALA A 206 7.60 -36.11 -16.40
CA ALA A 206 7.26 -34.69 -16.54
C ALA A 206 5.77 -34.46 -16.87
N GLN A 207 5.19 -35.29 -17.73
CA GLN A 207 3.78 -35.15 -18.13
C GLN A 207 2.82 -35.49 -16.99
N GLU A 208 3.15 -36.48 -16.15
CA GLU A 208 2.35 -36.85 -14.97
C GLU A 208 2.38 -35.72 -13.95
N VAL A 209 3.55 -35.16 -13.66
CA VAL A 209 3.72 -34.02 -12.76
C VAL A 209 2.95 -32.79 -13.25
N ILE A 210 2.99 -32.49 -14.55
CA ILE A 210 2.22 -31.36 -15.14
C ILE A 210 0.70 -31.57 -14.95
N GLU A 211 0.21 -32.78 -15.11
CA GLU A 211 -1.21 -33.04 -14.96
C GLU A 211 -1.66 -32.92 -13.49
N GLU A 212 -0.84 -33.40 -12.55
CA GLU A 212 -1.07 -33.20 -11.11
C GLU A 212 -1.08 -31.71 -10.74
N GLN A 213 -0.10 -30.95 -11.21
CA GLN A 213 -0.02 -29.50 -10.98
C GLN A 213 -1.22 -28.75 -11.57
N ARG A 214 -1.71 -29.19 -12.75
CA ARG A 214 -2.91 -28.61 -13.37
C ARG A 214 -4.15 -28.85 -12.50
N GLN A 215 -4.31 -30.04 -11.96
CA GLN A 215 -5.43 -30.34 -11.07
C GLN A 215 -5.36 -29.55 -9.76
N GLN A 216 -4.17 -29.41 -9.18
CA GLN A 216 -3.95 -28.60 -7.99
C GLN A 216 -4.27 -27.11 -8.25
N LEU A 217 -3.82 -26.56 -9.38
CA LEU A 217 -4.11 -25.17 -9.75
C LEU A 217 -5.62 -24.93 -9.88
N LEU A 218 -6.36 -25.86 -10.50
CA LEU A 218 -7.81 -25.77 -10.61
C LEU A 218 -8.49 -25.78 -9.23
N LEU A 219 -8.03 -26.61 -8.30
CA LEU A 219 -8.54 -26.66 -6.94
C LEU A 219 -8.27 -25.35 -6.19
N MET A 220 -7.07 -24.79 -6.29
CA MET A 220 -6.73 -23.50 -5.68
C MET A 220 -7.60 -22.37 -6.23
N GLN A 221 -7.79 -22.30 -7.54
CA GLN A 221 -8.65 -21.30 -8.18
C GLN A 221 -10.10 -21.43 -7.73
N ALA A 222 -10.61 -22.62 -7.61
CA ALA A 222 -11.98 -22.87 -7.10
C ALA A 222 -12.14 -22.42 -5.64
N GLN A 223 -11.14 -22.66 -4.77
CA GLN A 223 -11.14 -22.22 -3.38
C GLN A 223 -11.08 -20.69 -3.28
N GLN A 224 -10.22 -20.04 -4.07
CA GLN A 224 -10.13 -18.57 -4.12
C GLN A 224 -11.45 -17.95 -4.58
N ALA A 225 -12.09 -18.50 -5.60
CA ALA A 225 -13.39 -18.03 -6.08
C ALA A 225 -14.48 -18.15 -4.99
N GLN A 226 -14.49 -19.23 -4.22
CA GLN A 226 -15.42 -19.43 -3.10
C GLN A 226 -15.16 -18.40 -1.97
N GLN A 227 -13.90 -18.16 -1.62
CA GLN A 227 -13.53 -17.16 -0.61
C GLN A 227 -13.91 -15.74 -1.05
N ALA A 228 -13.66 -15.40 -2.30
CA ALA A 228 -14.05 -14.10 -2.87
C ALA A 228 -15.57 -13.91 -2.86
N ALA A 229 -16.34 -14.94 -3.21
CA ALA A 229 -17.81 -14.91 -3.15
C ALA A 229 -18.32 -14.77 -1.72
N ALA A 230 -17.71 -15.46 -0.75
CA ALA A 230 -18.07 -15.35 0.67
C ALA A 230 -17.74 -13.95 1.23
N ALA A 231 -16.60 -13.36 0.86
CA ALA A 231 -16.22 -12.02 1.26
C ALA A 231 -17.17 -10.96 0.68
N ALA A 232 -17.58 -11.11 -0.58
CA ALA A 232 -18.55 -10.21 -1.22
C ALA A 232 -19.93 -10.29 -0.54
N ALA A 233 -20.36 -11.47 -0.11
CA ALA A 233 -21.62 -11.66 0.61
C ALA A 233 -21.58 -11.07 2.05
N ALA A 234 -20.43 -11.06 2.70
CA ALA A 234 -20.27 -10.51 4.05
C ALA A 234 -20.13 -8.96 4.06
N GLY A 235 -19.67 -8.36 2.98
CA GLY A 235 -19.49 -6.89 2.85
C GLY A 235 -20.74 -6.13 2.43
N GLY A 236 -21.87 -6.80 2.19
CA GLY A 236 -23.14 -6.23 1.74
C GLY A 236 -24.19 -5.96 2.83
N GLN A 237 -23.79 -5.89 4.13
CA GLN A 237 -24.68 -5.53 5.24
C GLN A 237 -24.36 -4.14 5.81
#